data_dd184758f301b113277c6638b5c85832
#
_entry.id   dd184758f301b113277c6638b5c85832
#
_cell.length_a   1.000
_cell.length_b   1.000
_cell.length_c   1.000
_cell.angle_alpha   90.00
_cell.angle_beta   90.00
_cell.angle_gamma   90.00
#
_symmetry.space_group_name_H-M   'P 1'
#
loop_
_entity.id
_entity.type
_entity.pdbx_description
1 polymer ?
#
loop_
_entity_poly.entity_id
_entity_poly.type
_entity_poly.pdbx_seq_one_letter_code
_entity_poly.pdbx_strand_id
1 'polypeptide(L)'
;HRQIAGWGWYSGRTEAELSTIHKFSIGAAPRATGYLGSGIVKGRVLNQFAMDDHQGFLRVATTTSRAPSPDAHSTISVFEDKGGRLEVVGQIDQIAKTEDIRSVRFDGARGYIVTFKKTDPLFVFDLADPRAPRTMGELKIPGFSTYMHMMDPTHLLTIGYDAADQGSFAYFTGVLLQIFDVTNPSDPRLVHKEVIGTRGSSSEALTNHLAFNYFAPKNLLALPMTVCEGGNGASGQYGTQMTFSGLMVYDATVASGFALRGKVAHPNSATSGDAQNTFGYYDMGCSNWWTNATSEVKRSIIMDDYVFSVSETRIKVNHLNALSTDVKELSLTQ
;
A
#
# COMPACT_ATOMS: atom_id res chain seq x y z
N HIS A 1 -8.52 18.89 1.23
CA HIS A 1 -7.14 19.41 1.13
C HIS A 1 -7.19 20.85 0.66
N ARG A 2 -7.02 21.81 1.55
CA ARG A 2 -6.89 23.21 1.18
C ARG A 2 -5.41 23.58 1.26
N GLN A 3 -4.69 23.50 0.14
CA GLN A 3 -3.49 24.31 -0.04
C GLN A 3 -3.94 25.75 -0.20
N ILE A 4 -3.68 26.59 0.77
CA ILE A 4 -3.70 28.04 0.55
C ILE A 4 -2.38 28.37 -0.12
N ALA A 5 -2.32 28.17 -1.43
CA ALA A 5 -1.21 28.62 -2.25
C ALA A 5 -1.38 30.11 -2.53
N GLY A 6 -0.71 30.91 -1.73
CA GLY A 6 -0.40 32.29 -2.13
C GLY A 6 0.65 32.25 -3.26
N TRP A 7 0.36 32.77 -4.44
CA TRP A 7 1.35 33.11 -5.44
C TRP A 7 2.23 34.24 -4.90
N GLY A 8 3.32 33.88 -4.28
CA GLY A 8 4.31 34.79 -3.75
C GLY A 8 5.70 34.22 -3.95
N TRP A 9 6.41 34.66 -4.95
CA TRP A 9 7.85 34.60 -4.99
C TRP A 9 8.37 35.46 -3.81
N TYR A 10 9.13 34.84 -2.90
CA TYR A 10 9.70 35.49 -1.71
C TYR A 10 8.74 35.80 -0.54
N SER A 11 8.41 34.79 0.23
CA SER A 11 8.32 34.96 1.69
C SER A 11 8.55 33.61 2.37
N GLY A 12 9.56 33.51 3.21
CA GLY A 12 9.90 32.34 4.04
C GLY A 12 8.90 32.12 5.18
N ARG A 13 7.59 32.14 4.88
CA ARG A 13 6.54 31.64 5.76
C ARG A 13 6.25 30.21 5.39
N THR A 14 6.70 29.29 6.19
CA THR A 14 6.21 27.91 6.23
C THR A 14 4.73 27.96 6.62
N GLU A 15 3.84 27.98 5.64
CA GLU A 15 2.40 27.82 5.90
C GLU A 15 2.18 26.43 6.49
N ALA A 16 1.50 26.36 7.62
CA ALA A 16 1.18 25.07 8.25
C ALA A 16 0.22 24.29 7.33
N GLU A 17 0.62 23.10 6.90
CA GLU A 17 -0.25 22.18 6.17
C GLU A 17 -1.31 21.64 7.12
N LEU A 18 -2.58 21.87 6.81
CA LEU A 18 -3.73 21.46 7.60
C LEU A 18 -4.74 20.72 6.75
N SER A 19 -5.36 19.68 7.32
CA SER A 19 -6.49 18.97 6.73
C SER A 19 -7.74 19.17 7.58
N THR A 20 -8.87 19.46 6.96
CA THR A 20 -10.16 19.51 7.62
C THR A 20 -10.85 18.16 7.47
N ILE A 21 -11.36 17.63 8.57
CA ILE A 21 -12.09 16.36 8.63
C ILE A 21 -13.55 16.67 8.94
N HIS A 22 -14.45 16.07 8.20
CA HIS A 22 -15.90 16.15 8.40
C HIS A 22 -16.44 14.76 8.73
N LYS A 23 -17.24 14.66 9.79
CA LYS A 23 -17.92 13.43 10.22
C LYS A 23 -19.39 13.50 9.85
N PHE A 24 -19.88 12.41 9.26
CA PHE A 24 -21.28 12.23 8.90
C PHE A 24 -21.80 10.92 9.48
N SER A 25 -23.06 10.90 9.94
CA SER A 25 -23.78 9.66 10.17
C SER A 25 -24.32 9.13 8.86
N ILE A 26 -24.26 7.80 8.66
CA ILE A 26 -24.85 7.13 7.51
C ILE A 26 -25.95 6.21 8.07
N GLY A 27 -27.22 6.59 7.87
CA GLY A 27 -28.36 5.78 8.28
C GLY A 27 -28.80 4.78 7.19
N ALA A 28 -29.62 3.79 7.57
CA ALA A 28 -30.11 2.76 6.66
C ALA A 28 -31.06 3.31 5.56
N ALA A 29 -31.71 4.44 5.79
CA ALA A 29 -32.60 5.07 4.80
C ALA A 29 -31.76 6.05 3.91
N PRO A 30 -32.06 6.17 2.59
CA PRO A 30 -31.30 7.00 1.66
C PRO A 30 -31.18 8.49 2.03
N ARG A 31 -32.06 8.99 2.91
CA ARG A 31 -32.06 10.39 3.39
C ARG A 31 -31.63 10.54 4.85
N ALA A 32 -31.14 9.46 5.47
CA ALA A 32 -30.75 9.46 6.88
C ALA A 32 -29.27 9.79 7.10
N THR A 33 -28.59 10.35 6.10
CA THR A 33 -27.22 10.86 6.26
C THR A 33 -27.28 12.25 6.88
N GLY A 34 -26.62 12.43 8.02
CA GLY A 34 -26.56 13.69 8.77
C GLY A 34 -25.14 14.14 9.01
N TYR A 35 -24.91 15.44 8.96
CA TYR A 35 -23.64 16.02 9.38
C TYR A 35 -23.52 15.97 10.92
N LEU A 36 -22.41 15.41 11.41
CA LEU A 36 -22.17 15.29 12.87
C LEU A 36 -21.20 16.34 13.37
N GLY A 37 -20.15 16.67 12.61
CA GLY A 37 -19.18 17.65 13.07
C GLY A 37 -17.93 17.71 12.21
N SER A 38 -17.01 18.60 12.60
CA SER A 38 -15.71 18.74 11.94
C SER A 38 -14.59 19.04 12.93
N GLY A 39 -13.37 18.76 12.49
CA GLY A 39 -12.13 19.09 13.17
C GLY A 39 -11.00 19.39 12.20
N ILE A 40 -9.91 19.90 12.73
CA ILE A 40 -8.70 20.21 11.96
C ILE A 40 -7.57 19.34 12.48
N VAL A 41 -6.80 18.74 11.58
CA VAL A 41 -5.59 18.00 11.88
C VAL A 41 -4.40 18.61 11.13
N LYS A 42 -3.25 18.65 11.81
CA LYS A 42 -1.99 19.09 11.20
C LYS A 42 -1.51 18.05 10.19
N GLY A 43 -1.05 18.51 9.02
CA GLY A 43 -0.53 17.66 7.96
C GLY A 43 -1.59 17.13 6.99
N ARG A 44 -1.18 16.24 6.11
CA ARG A 44 -2.00 15.57 5.11
C ARG A 44 -2.26 14.11 5.46
N VAL A 45 -3.46 13.65 5.18
CA VAL A 45 -3.87 12.25 5.27
C VAL A 45 -3.45 11.53 4.00
N LEU A 46 -2.83 10.35 4.10
CA LEU A 46 -2.36 9.59 2.94
C LEU A 46 -3.54 9.03 2.13
N ASN A 47 -4.43 8.29 2.78
CA ASN A 47 -5.58 7.63 2.17
C ASN A 47 -6.57 7.20 3.28
N GLN A 48 -7.62 6.45 2.90
CA GLN A 48 -8.66 6.00 3.84
C GLN A 48 -8.16 5.11 4.98
N PHE A 49 -7.05 4.39 4.82
CA PHE A 49 -6.48 3.53 5.87
C PHE A 49 -5.74 4.33 6.96
N ALA A 50 -5.45 5.60 6.67
CA ALA A 50 -4.87 6.51 7.63
C ALA A 50 -5.93 7.16 8.55
N MET A 51 -7.17 6.70 8.49
CA MET A 51 -8.27 7.13 9.37
C MET A 51 -9.14 5.93 9.70
N ASP A 52 -9.62 5.86 10.95
CA ASP A 52 -10.70 4.97 11.34
C ASP A 52 -11.52 5.55 12.52
N ASP A 53 -12.70 4.96 12.76
CA ASP A 53 -13.50 5.22 13.96
C ASP A 53 -13.47 3.95 14.82
N HIS A 54 -12.94 4.05 16.03
CA HIS A 54 -12.86 2.95 16.99
C HIS A 54 -13.47 3.37 18.32
N GLN A 55 -14.54 2.69 18.75
CA GLN A 55 -15.24 2.96 20.01
C GLN A 55 -15.68 4.43 20.18
N GLY A 56 -16.05 5.09 19.09
CA GLY A 56 -16.50 6.48 19.07
C GLY A 56 -15.37 7.53 19.01
N PHE A 57 -14.11 7.10 18.97
CA PHE A 57 -12.96 7.96 18.77
C PHE A 57 -12.47 7.85 17.33
N LEU A 58 -12.31 8.99 16.66
CA LEU A 58 -11.71 9.05 15.32
C LEU A 58 -10.18 9.10 15.48
N ARG A 59 -9.49 8.17 14.82
CA ARG A 59 -8.01 8.13 14.78
C ARG A 59 -7.54 8.52 13.39
N VAL A 60 -6.54 9.39 13.33
CA VAL A 60 -6.03 9.94 12.07
C VAL A 60 -4.52 9.98 12.11
N ALA A 61 -3.88 9.38 11.10
CA ALA A 61 -2.45 9.49 10.87
C ALA A 61 -2.17 10.47 9.72
N THR A 62 -1.26 11.41 9.96
CA THR A 62 -0.90 12.46 8.99
C THR A 62 0.59 12.60 8.85
N THR A 63 1.03 13.13 7.70
CA THR A 63 2.39 13.63 7.49
C THR A 63 2.36 15.14 7.35
N THR A 64 3.21 15.84 8.09
CA THR A 64 3.50 17.26 7.95
C THR A 64 4.76 17.42 7.12
N SER A 65 4.76 18.38 6.18
CA SER A 65 5.86 18.63 5.24
C SER A 65 6.11 17.43 4.29
N ARG A 66 7.23 17.36 3.63
CA ARG A 66 7.62 16.27 2.71
C ARG A 66 9.07 15.88 2.91
N ALA A 67 9.36 14.59 2.85
CA ALA A 67 10.75 14.14 2.80
C ALA A 67 11.45 14.72 1.56
N PRO A 68 12.72 15.15 1.65
CA PRO A 68 13.64 15.00 2.78
C PRO A 68 13.71 16.22 3.71
N SER A 69 12.67 17.08 3.76
CA SER A 69 12.64 18.24 4.65
C SER A 69 12.96 17.84 6.10
N PRO A 70 13.75 18.62 6.83
CA PRO A 70 14.00 18.37 8.27
C PRO A 70 12.72 18.52 9.12
N ASP A 71 11.71 19.23 8.62
CA ASP A 71 10.43 19.43 9.28
C ASP A 71 9.42 18.31 9.00
N ALA A 72 9.74 17.39 8.07
CA ALA A 72 8.87 16.25 7.77
C ALA A 72 8.78 15.32 8.97
N HIS A 73 7.57 14.99 9.38
CA HIS A 73 7.27 14.04 10.46
C HIS A 73 5.83 13.57 10.36
N SER A 74 5.55 12.49 11.02
CA SER A 74 4.20 11.92 11.09
C SER A 74 3.58 12.13 12.47
N THR A 75 2.25 12.17 12.50
CA THR A 75 1.46 12.40 13.71
C THR A 75 0.26 11.45 13.71
N ILE A 76 -0.02 10.80 14.84
CA ILE A 76 -1.31 10.17 15.12
C ILE A 76 -2.10 11.09 16.02
N SER A 77 -3.31 11.46 15.62
CA SER A 77 -4.24 12.25 16.43
C SER A 77 -5.50 11.45 16.70
N VAL A 78 -5.96 11.46 17.94
CA VAL A 78 -7.21 10.83 18.37
C VAL A 78 -8.19 11.93 18.73
N PHE A 79 -9.40 11.86 18.13
CA PHE A 79 -10.44 12.86 18.30
C PHE A 79 -11.65 12.28 19.01
N GLU A 80 -12.28 13.09 19.83
CA GLU A 80 -13.59 12.87 20.43
C GLU A 80 -14.59 13.87 19.85
N ASP A 81 -15.81 13.42 19.56
CA ASP A 81 -16.89 14.31 19.15
C ASP A 81 -17.49 14.98 20.40
N LYS A 82 -17.39 16.30 20.48
CA LYS A 82 -17.93 17.14 21.53
C LYS A 82 -18.99 18.09 20.98
N GLY A 83 -20.17 17.54 20.72
CA GLY A 83 -21.32 18.33 20.30
C GLY A 83 -21.17 18.95 18.90
N GLY A 84 -20.64 18.19 17.96
CA GLY A 84 -20.45 18.63 16.58
C GLY A 84 -19.06 19.21 16.28
N ARG A 85 -18.15 19.16 17.27
CA ARG A 85 -16.75 19.53 17.11
C ARG A 85 -15.87 18.34 17.42
N LEU A 86 -15.01 17.96 16.48
CA LEU A 86 -13.99 16.95 16.70
C LEU A 86 -12.79 17.61 17.41
N GLU A 87 -12.57 17.26 18.67
CA GLU A 87 -11.47 17.79 19.48
C GLU A 87 -10.42 16.71 19.70
N VAL A 88 -9.13 17.08 19.58
CA VAL A 88 -8.01 16.17 19.85
C VAL A 88 -7.99 15.89 21.35
N VAL A 89 -8.05 14.60 21.71
CA VAL A 89 -7.98 14.13 23.12
C VAL A 89 -6.71 13.36 23.39
N GLY A 90 -6.02 12.86 22.37
CA GLY A 90 -4.73 12.19 22.48
C GLY A 90 -3.92 12.35 21.20
N GLN A 91 -2.59 12.35 21.33
CA GLN A 91 -1.72 12.55 20.18
C GLN A 91 -0.33 11.92 20.41
N ILE A 92 0.23 11.36 19.33
CA ILE A 92 1.66 11.04 19.21
C ILE A 92 2.19 11.90 18.07
N ASP A 93 3.08 12.83 18.34
CA ASP A 93 3.68 13.73 17.35
C ASP A 93 5.15 13.38 17.11
N GLN A 94 5.74 13.96 16.05
CA GLN A 94 7.16 13.82 15.71
C GLN A 94 7.60 12.37 15.42
N ILE A 95 6.69 11.52 14.91
CA ILE A 95 7.00 10.17 14.47
C ILE A 95 7.85 10.25 13.20
N ALA A 96 8.93 9.45 13.12
CA ALA A 96 9.78 9.28 11.94
C ALA A 96 10.19 10.60 11.28
N LYS A 97 10.98 11.41 11.98
CA LYS A 97 11.48 12.70 11.45
C LYS A 97 12.21 12.51 10.13
N THR A 98 11.95 13.42 9.18
CA THR A 98 12.47 13.44 7.81
C THR A 98 11.91 12.37 6.88
N GLU A 99 10.82 11.67 7.28
CA GLU A 99 10.19 10.61 6.52
C GLU A 99 8.71 10.90 6.25
N ASP A 100 8.19 10.32 5.16
CA ASP A 100 6.77 10.35 4.79
C ASP A 100 6.10 9.02 5.12
N ILE A 101 4.82 9.05 5.53
CA ILE A 101 3.98 7.85 5.62
C ILE A 101 3.82 7.21 4.24
N ARG A 102 4.02 5.89 4.17
CA ARG A 102 3.79 5.06 2.99
C ARG A 102 2.60 4.15 3.13
N SER A 103 2.34 3.65 4.32
CA SER A 103 1.10 2.93 4.62
C SER A 103 0.72 3.07 6.09
N VAL A 104 -0.57 2.93 6.36
CA VAL A 104 -1.15 2.95 7.70
C VAL A 104 -2.15 1.81 7.80
N ARG A 105 -2.22 1.20 8.97
CA ARG A 105 -3.30 0.28 9.34
C ARG A 105 -3.69 0.50 10.79
N PHE A 106 -4.96 0.74 11.02
CA PHE A 106 -5.54 0.66 12.36
C PHE A 106 -6.29 -0.67 12.48
N ASP A 107 -6.12 -1.33 13.62
CA ASP A 107 -6.82 -2.58 13.94
C ASP A 107 -7.06 -2.68 15.45
N GLY A 108 -8.32 -2.67 15.86
CA GLY A 108 -8.70 -2.71 17.27
C GLY A 108 -7.98 -1.64 18.09
N ALA A 109 -7.29 -2.04 19.13
CA ALA A 109 -6.51 -1.16 20.01
C ALA A 109 -5.10 -0.81 19.48
N ARG A 110 -4.76 -1.22 18.25
CA ARG A 110 -3.42 -1.03 17.68
C ARG A 110 -3.44 -0.14 16.44
N GLY A 111 -2.29 0.48 16.18
CA GLY A 111 -2.00 1.19 14.94
C GLY A 111 -0.63 0.76 14.41
N TYR A 112 -0.50 0.75 13.08
CA TYR A 112 0.71 0.41 12.37
C TYR A 112 0.98 1.50 11.34
N ILE A 113 2.21 2.00 11.30
CA ILE A 113 2.66 2.96 10.29
C ILE A 113 3.97 2.48 9.69
N VAL A 114 4.04 2.48 8.38
CA VAL A 114 5.29 2.38 7.63
C VAL A 114 5.60 3.75 7.07
N THR A 115 6.80 4.24 7.34
CA THR A 115 7.34 5.48 6.76
C THR A 115 8.51 5.14 5.83
N PHE A 116 8.99 6.07 5.04
CA PHE A 116 10.13 5.85 4.16
C PHE A 116 10.95 7.11 3.90
N LYS A 117 12.26 6.92 4.03
CA LYS A 117 13.28 7.78 3.44
C LYS A 117 14.35 6.95 2.72
N LYS A 118 14.84 5.88 3.34
CA LYS A 118 15.87 4.96 2.83
C LYS A 118 15.66 3.52 3.27
N THR A 119 15.31 3.34 4.53
CA THR A 119 14.92 2.07 5.17
C THR A 119 13.61 2.31 5.86
N ASP A 120 12.72 1.33 5.82
CA ASP A 120 11.39 1.44 6.42
C ASP A 120 11.42 1.05 7.88
N PRO A 121 11.10 1.96 8.78
CA PRO A 121 10.58 1.54 10.05
C PRO A 121 9.09 1.18 9.95
N LEU A 122 8.74 -0.05 10.35
CA LEU A 122 7.40 -0.40 10.78
C LEU A 122 7.26 0.02 12.24
N PHE A 123 6.42 1.00 12.51
CA PHE A 123 6.05 1.41 13.87
C PHE A 123 4.79 0.70 14.32
N VAL A 124 4.78 0.29 15.59
CA VAL A 124 3.61 -0.28 16.27
C VAL A 124 3.19 0.63 17.41
N PHE A 125 1.89 0.94 17.48
CA PHE A 125 1.31 1.85 18.45
C PHE A 125 0.24 1.16 19.31
N ASP A 126 0.21 1.51 20.60
CA ASP A 126 -0.89 1.22 21.50
C ASP A 126 -1.87 2.41 21.48
N LEU A 127 -3.10 2.12 21.13
CA LEU A 127 -4.19 3.08 21.02
C LEU A 127 -5.39 2.65 21.92
N ALA A 128 -5.15 1.75 22.90
CA ALA A 128 -6.18 1.25 23.80
C ALA A 128 -6.76 2.37 24.66
N ASP A 129 -5.91 3.29 25.17
CA ASP A 129 -6.38 4.52 25.79
C ASP A 129 -6.34 5.66 24.75
N PRO A 130 -7.51 6.13 24.29
CA PRO A 130 -7.58 7.20 23.30
C PRO A 130 -6.96 8.53 23.77
N ARG A 131 -6.80 8.72 25.09
CA ARG A 131 -6.21 9.94 25.69
C ARG A 131 -4.71 9.81 25.95
N ALA A 132 -4.18 8.58 25.90
CA ALA A 132 -2.77 8.30 26.17
C ALA A 132 -2.19 7.33 25.10
N PRO A 133 -2.32 7.63 23.79
CA PRO A 133 -1.73 6.81 22.74
C PRO A 133 -0.20 6.82 22.85
N ARG A 134 0.44 5.69 22.56
CA ARG A 134 1.91 5.56 22.71
C ARG A 134 2.53 4.66 21.65
N THR A 135 3.79 4.92 21.34
CA THR A 135 4.62 4.03 20.53
C THR A 135 5.04 2.82 21.37
N MET A 136 4.89 1.62 20.80
CA MET A 136 5.27 0.35 21.43
C MET A 136 6.59 -0.18 20.91
N GLY A 137 6.76 -0.25 19.60
CA GLY A 137 7.93 -0.82 18.97
C GLY A 137 8.20 -0.25 17.59
N GLU A 138 9.39 -0.54 17.09
CA GLU A 138 9.88 -0.17 15.77
C GLU A 138 10.70 -1.31 15.20
N LEU A 139 10.50 -1.64 13.93
CA LEU A 139 11.32 -2.60 13.17
C LEU A 139 11.82 -1.94 11.89
N LYS A 140 13.14 -1.83 11.74
CA LYS A 140 13.79 -1.29 10.51
C LYS A 140 14.13 -2.42 9.55
N ILE A 141 13.66 -2.30 8.32
CA ILE A 141 13.90 -3.25 7.24
C ILE A 141 14.19 -2.52 5.93
N PRO A 142 14.96 -3.11 5.00
CA PRO A 142 15.12 -2.55 3.65
C PRO A 142 13.81 -2.68 2.85
N GLY A 143 13.50 -1.64 2.08
CA GLY A 143 12.28 -1.57 1.27
C GLY A 143 11.17 -0.77 1.95
N PHE A 144 9.98 -0.73 1.38
CA PHE A 144 8.82 -0.10 2.01
C PHE A 144 7.50 -0.75 1.55
N SER A 145 6.55 -0.76 2.47
CA SER A 145 5.20 -1.26 2.21
C SER A 145 4.26 -0.12 1.84
N THR A 146 3.56 -0.26 0.72
CA THR A 146 2.54 0.70 0.28
C THR A 146 1.14 0.33 0.77
N TYR A 147 0.93 -0.94 1.14
CA TYR A 147 -0.31 -1.44 1.70
C TYR A 147 -0.06 -2.53 2.73
N MET A 148 -0.88 -2.53 3.78
CA MET A 148 -0.87 -3.51 4.87
C MET A 148 -2.24 -4.14 5.04
N HIS A 149 -2.27 -5.46 5.26
CA HIS A 149 -3.46 -6.26 5.51
C HIS A 149 -3.24 -7.15 6.75
N MET A 150 -4.22 -7.21 7.65
CA MET A 150 -4.17 -8.17 8.76
C MET A 150 -4.49 -9.56 8.23
N MET A 151 -3.55 -10.52 8.37
CA MET A 151 -3.83 -11.93 8.11
C MET A 151 -4.65 -12.55 9.25
N ASP A 152 -4.28 -12.18 10.46
CA ASP A 152 -4.91 -12.54 11.72
C ASP A 152 -4.61 -11.41 12.75
N PRO A 153 -5.07 -11.49 14.01
CA PRO A 153 -4.85 -10.43 15.01
C PRO A 153 -3.39 -10.10 15.33
N THR A 154 -2.45 -10.95 14.91
CA THR A 154 -1.03 -10.85 15.29
C THR A 154 -0.07 -10.84 14.08
N HIS A 155 -0.58 -10.95 12.85
CA HIS A 155 0.26 -10.97 11.66
C HIS A 155 -0.22 -10.00 10.60
N LEU A 156 0.74 -9.20 10.08
CA LEU A 156 0.55 -8.29 8.96
C LEU A 156 1.12 -8.90 7.68
N LEU A 157 0.33 -8.89 6.62
CA LEU A 157 0.74 -9.18 5.25
C LEU A 157 0.86 -7.85 4.49
N THR A 158 1.98 -7.61 3.83
CA THR A 158 2.24 -6.35 3.17
C THR A 158 2.69 -6.53 1.72
N ILE A 159 2.42 -5.50 0.92
CA ILE A 159 2.99 -5.34 -0.42
C ILE A 159 3.67 -3.98 -0.54
N GLY A 160 4.78 -3.95 -1.24
CA GLY A 160 5.55 -2.74 -1.46
C GLY A 160 6.69 -2.93 -2.46
N TYR A 161 7.77 -2.20 -2.26
CA TYR A 161 8.99 -2.32 -3.06
C TYR A 161 10.18 -2.66 -2.19
N ASP A 162 10.99 -3.58 -2.67
CA ASP A 162 12.34 -3.80 -2.14
C ASP A 162 13.25 -2.61 -2.53
N ALA A 163 14.22 -2.29 -1.71
CA ALA A 163 15.08 -1.15 -1.92
C ALA A 163 16.56 -1.49 -1.66
N ALA A 164 17.42 -1.02 -2.57
CA ALA A 164 18.87 -1.05 -2.43
C ALA A 164 19.38 0.31 -1.97
N ASP A 165 19.92 0.38 -0.75
CA ASP A 165 20.45 1.61 -0.17
C ASP A 165 21.72 2.07 -0.92
N GLN A 166 21.75 3.35 -1.32
CA GLN A 166 22.86 4.02 -2.00
C GLN A 166 23.50 5.10 -1.10
N GLY A 167 23.31 5.04 0.20
CA GLY A 167 23.81 6.02 1.16
C GLY A 167 22.99 7.31 1.22
N SER A 168 22.83 8.09 0.16
CA SER A 168 22.01 9.32 0.14
C SER A 168 20.59 9.11 -0.34
N PHE A 169 20.31 8.04 -1.09
CA PHE A 169 19.00 7.65 -1.64
C PHE A 169 18.92 6.11 -1.74
N ALA A 170 17.79 5.57 -2.21
CA ALA A 170 17.65 4.14 -2.49
C ALA A 170 17.07 3.92 -3.89
N TYR A 171 17.54 2.88 -4.59
CA TYR A 171 16.87 2.39 -5.78
C TYR A 171 15.83 1.35 -5.40
N PHE A 172 14.61 1.49 -5.93
CA PHE A 172 13.58 0.48 -5.80
C PHE A 172 13.86 -0.64 -6.79
N THR A 173 13.83 -1.87 -6.28
CA THR A 173 14.12 -3.07 -7.03
C THR A 173 12.81 -3.81 -7.39
N GLY A 174 12.58 -5.03 -6.92
CA GLY A 174 11.38 -5.80 -7.23
C GLY A 174 10.17 -5.43 -6.36
N VAL A 175 9.03 -6.03 -6.67
CA VAL A 175 7.85 -5.97 -5.81
C VAL A 175 8.09 -6.85 -4.59
N LEU A 176 7.84 -6.29 -3.41
CA LEU A 176 8.14 -6.89 -2.11
C LEU A 176 6.86 -7.36 -1.43
N LEU A 177 6.83 -8.62 -1.03
CA LEU A 177 5.83 -9.17 -0.12
C LEU A 177 6.49 -9.51 1.20
N GLN A 178 5.81 -9.22 2.32
CA GLN A 178 6.33 -9.51 3.65
C GLN A 178 5.22 -9.95 4.59
N ILE A 179 5.58 -10.82 5.55
CA ILE A 179 4.73 -11.15 6.69
C ILE A 179 5.48 -10.75 7.95
N PHE A 180 4.81 -9.96 8.79
CA PHE A 180 5.32 -9.52 10.08
C PHE A 180 4.56 -10.19 11.22
N ASP A 181 5.28 -10.66 12.22
CA ASP A 181 4.74 -11.04 13.53
C ASP A 181 4.74 -9.82 14.45
N VAL A 182 3.56 -9.41 14.89
CA VAL A 182 3.31 -8.31 15.82
C VAL A 182 2.64 -8.80 17.11
N THR A 183 2.81 -10.09 17.43
CA THR A 183 2.34 -10.69 18.69
C THR A 183 2.88 -9.92 19.88
N ASN A 184 4.19 -9.66 19.89
CA ASN A 184 4.81 -8.71 20.82
C ASN A 184 4.94 -7.34 20.16
N PRO A 185 4.07 -6.38 20.47
CA PRO A 185 4.09 -5.07 19.82
C PRO A 185 5.34 -4.24 20.12
N SER A 186 6.11 -4.61 21.17
CA SER A 186 7.38 -3.93 21.51
C SER A 186 8.59 -4.55 20.79
N ASP A 187 8.41 -5.70 20.15
CA ASP A 187 9.46 -6.41 19.40
C ASP A 187 8.83 -7.02 18.13
N PRO A 188 8.35 -6.19 17.18
CA PRO A 188 7.81 -6.69 15.91
C PRO A 188 8.91 -7.36 15.09
N ARG A 189 8.57 -8.43 14.34
CA ARG A 189 9.54 -9.23 13.59
C ARG A 189 9.08 -9.48 12.18
N LEU A 190 10.01 -9.41 11.23
CA LEU A 190 9.83 -9.91 9.88
C LEU A 190 9.98 -11.45 9.91
N VAL A 191 8.93 -12.18 9.54
CA VAL A 191 8.96 -13.65 9.53
C VAL A 191 9.12 -14.22 8.13
N HIS A 192 8.57 -13.54 7.11
CA HIS A 192 8.73 -13.97 5.72
C HIS A 192 8.90 -12.77 4.78
N LYS A 193 9.74 -12.96 3.76
CA LYS A 193 10.02 -11.99 2.70
C LYS A 193 10.08 -12.69 1.35
N GLU A 194 9.44 -12.12 0.34
CA GLU A 194 9.52 -12.53 -1.06
C GLU A 194 9.73 -11.30 -1.93
N VAL A 195 10.64 -11.37 -2.89
CA VAL A 195 10.91 -10.30 -3.87
C VAL A 195 10.61 -10.83 -5.26
N ILE A 196 9.69 -10.16 -5.96
CA ILE A 196 9.20 -10.59 -7.27
C ILE A 196 9.81 -9.70 -8.35
N GLY A 197 10.61 -10.30 -9.22
CA GLY A 197 11.27 -9.63 -10.33
C GLY A 197 12.32 -8.60 -9.87
N THR A 198 12.66 -7.67 -10.77
CA THR A 198 13.63 -6.60 -10.55
C THR A 198 12.99 -5.23 -10.77
N ARG A 199 13.81 -4.18 -10.81
CA ARG A 199 13.38 -2.80 -11.03
C ARG A 199 12.55 -2.68 -12.32
N GLY A 200 11.37 -2.08 -12.21
CA GLY A 200 10.36 -2.01 -13.27
C GLY A 200 9.24 -3.03 -13.11
N SER A 201 9.41 -4.07 -12.29
CA SER A 201 8.27 -4.90 -11.86
C SER A 201 7.27 -4.06 -11.10
N SER A 202 5.99 -4.32 -11.32
CA SER A 202 4.92 -3.56 -10.67
C SER A 202 3.66 -4.39 -10.45
N SER A 203 2.75 -3.85 -9.65
CA SER A 203 1.44 -4.43 -9.37
C SER A 203 0.42 -3.31 -9.23
N GLU A 204 -0.79 -3.52 -9.72
CA GLU A 204 -1.93 -2.65 -9.42
C GLU A 204 -2.16 -2.51 -7.91
N ALA A 205 -1.87 -3.57 -7.15
CA ALA A 205 -2.06 -3.60 -5.69
C ALA A 205 -1.13 -2.65 -4.91
N LEU A 206 -0.06 -2.13 -5.53
CA LEU A 206 0.85 -1.16 -4.92
C LEU A 206 0.21 0.22 -4.73
N THR A 207 -0.74 0.58 -5.59
CA THR A 207 -1.41 1.89 -5.58
C THR A 207 -2.91 1.79 -5.38
N ASN A 208 -3.49 0.60 -5.59
CA ASN A 208 -4.92 0.35 -5.51
C ASN A 208 -5.21 -0.90 -4.67
N HIS A 209 -5.57 -0.69 -3.41
CA HIS A 209 -5.83 -1.77 -2.45
C HIS A 209 -6.90 -2.77 -2.90
N LEU A 210 -7.84 -2.37 -3.77
CA LEU A 210 -8.86 -3.26 -4.30
C LEU A 210 -8.29 -4.34 -5.24
N ALA A 211 -7.06 -4.20 -5.68
CA ALA A 211 -6.34 -5.21 -6.45
C ALA A 211 -5.59 -6.22 -5.56
N PHE A 212 -5.43 -5.91 -4.28
CA PHE A 212 -4.85 -6.83 -3.29
C PHE A 212 -5.94 -7.77 -2.80
N ASN A 213 -5.84 -9.04 -3.15
CA ASN A 213 -6.85 -10.03 -2.81
C ASN A 213 -6.23 -11.16 -1.97
N TYR A 214 -6.35 -11.04 -0.64
CA TYR A 214 -6.03 -12.13 0.28
C TYR A 214 -7.33 -12.85 0.71
N PHE A 215 -7.49 -14.08 0.26
CA PHE A 215 -8.63 -14.93 0.57
C PHE A 215 -8.30 -15.87 1.74
N ALA A 216 -8.49 -15.38 2.95
CA ALA A 216 -8.14 -16.06 4.19
C ALA A 216 -8.67 -17.50 4.31
N PRO A 217 -9.90 -17.86 3.86
CA PRO A 217 -10.42 -19.22 3.98
C PRO A 217 -9.57 -20.30 3.29
N LYS A 218 -8.77 -19.91 2.30
CA LYS A 218 -7.86 -20.81 1.55
C LYS A 218 -6.40 -20.39 1.67
N ASN A 219 -6.08 -19.37 2.45
CA ASN A 219 -4.75 -18.76 2.55
C ASN A 219 -4.15 -18.40 1.18
N LEU A 220 -4.98 -17.87 0.29
CA LEU A 220 -4.56 -17.50 -1.07
C LEU A 220 -4.37 -15.98 -1.17
N LEU A 221 -3.25 -15.58 -1.77
CA LEU A 221 -2.97 -14.20 -2.16
C LEU A 221 -2.93 -14.12 -3.69
N ALA A 222 -3.86 -13.39 -4.28
CA ALA A 222 -3.91 -13.15 -5.72
C ALA A 222 -3.56 -11.69 -6.03
N LEU A 223 -2.53 -11.47 -6.84
CA LEU A 223 -1.97 -10.18 -7.16
C LEU A 223 -1.84 -9.98 -8.67
N PRO A 224 -2.42 -8.90 -9.23
CA PRO A 224 -2.09 -8.44 -10.56
C PRO A 224 -0.62 -8.06 -10.63
N MET A 225 0.13 -8.58 -11.60
CA MET A 225 1.57 -8.38 -11.69
C MET A 225 2.03 -8.10 -13.12
N THR A 226 3.00 -7.20 -13.22
CA THR A 226 3.94 -7.08 -14.34
C THR A 226 5.31 -7.40 -13.78
N VAL A 227 5.97 -8.43 -14.32
CA VAL A 227 7.28 -8.89 -13.84
C VAL A 227 8.34 -8.55 -14.89
N CYS A 228 9.36 -7.84 -14.44
CA CYS A 228 10.55 -7.50 -15.20
C CYS A 228 11.77 -8.22 -14.64
N GLU A 229 12.62 -8.71 -15.50
CA GLU A 229 13.86 -9.40 -15.15
C GLU A 229 15.05 -8.84 -15.92
N GLY A 230 16.26 -9.29 -15.56
CA GLY A 230 17.50 -8.73 -16.08
C GLY A 230 17.81 -7.34 -15.55
N GLY A 231 18.93 -6.76 -15.97
CA GLY A 231 19.44 -5.51 -15.43
C GLY A 231 19.92 -5.64 -13.99
N ASN A 232 20.58 -4.60 -13.49
CA ASN A 232 21.00 -4.51 -12.09
C ASN A 232 20.17 -3.44 -11.37
N GLY A 233 19.02 -3.85 -10.82
CA GLY A 233 18.10 -2.95 -10.10
C GLY A 233 18.78 -2.22 -8.93
N ALA A 234 19.74 -2.85 -8.25
CA ALA A 234 20.49 -2.26 -7.17
C ALA A 234 21.42 -1.11 -7.62
N SER A 235 21.81 -1.06 -8.90
CA SER A 235 22.53 0.05 -9.52
C SER A 235 21.59 1.04 -10.25
N GLY A 236 20.28 0.89 -10.12
CA GLY A 236 19.28 1.74 -10.75
C GLY A 236 18.90 1.36 -12.18
N GLN A 237 19.45 0.28 -12.73
CA GLN A 237 19.04 -0.23 -14.05
C GLN A 237 17.67 -0.88 -13.98
N TYR A 238 16.81 -0.57 -14.95
CA TYR A 238 15.54 -1.27 -15.13
C TYR A 238 15.75 -2.67 -15.68
N GLY A 239 14.79 -3.54 -15.44
CA GLY A 239 14.74 -4.85 -16.08
C GLY A 239 14.77 -4.72 -17.60
N THR A 240 15.47 -5.63 -18.25
CA THR A 240 15.66 -5.63 -19.71
C THR A 240 14.59 -6.41 -20.44
N GLN A 241 13.80 -7.21 -19.71
CA GLN A 241 12.78 -8.06 -20.29
C GLN A 241 11.55 -8.12 -19.38
N MET A 242 10.36 -7.89 -19.93
CA MET A 242 9.09 -8.21 -19.28
C MET A 242 8.82 -9.71 -19.49
N THR A 243 8.90 -10.47 -18.40
CA THR A 243 8.74 -11.94 -18.44
C THR A 243 7.34 -12.40 -18.13
N PHE A 244 6.52 -11.54 -17.52
CA PHE A 244 5.14 -11.87 -17.20
C PHE A 244 4.26 -10.62 -17.08
N SER A 245 3.02 -10.77 -17.56
CA SER A 245 1.90 -9.86 -17.30
C SER A 245 0.64 -10.67 -17.03
N GLY A 246 -0.07 -10.40 -15.93
CA GLY A 246 -1.28 -11.14 -15.56
C GLY A 246 -1.54 -11.19 -14.07
N LEU A 247 -2.14 -12.29 -13.62
CA LEU A 247 -2.42 -12.56 -12.20
C LEU A 247 -1.48 -13.64 -11.67
N MET A 248 -0.79 -13.37 -10.56
CA MET A 248 -0.04 -14.36 -9.80
C MET A 248 -0.84 -14.77 -8.57
N VAL A 249 -0.89 -16.06 -8.28
CA VAL A 249 -1.59 -16.62 -7.11
C VAL A 249 -0.57 -17.35 -6.25
N TYR A 250 -0.54 -16.99 -4.97
CA TYR A 250 0.33 -17.57 -3.96
C TYR A 250 -0.48 -18.28 -2.88
N ASP A 251 0.03 -19.37 -2.37
CA ASP A 251 -0.26 -19.83 -1.01
C ASP A 251 0.51 -18.93 -0.06
N ALA A 252 -0.17 -18.24 0.84
CA ALA A 252 0.43 -17.29 1.77
C ALA A 252 0.01 -17.62 3.20
N THR A 253 0.93 -18.15 3.99
CA THR A 253 0.68 -18.58 5.39
C THR A 253 1.75 -18.05 6.33
N VAL A 254 1.39 -17.88 7.59
CA VAL A 254 2.37 -17.53 8.64
C VAL A 254 3.44 -18.64 8.81
N ALA A 255 3.05 -19.90 8.65
CA ALA A 255 3.95 -21.02 8.87
C ALA A 255 5.00 -21.23 7.78
N SER A 256 4.65 -20.98 6.50
CA SER A 256 5.50 -21.31 5.35
C SER A 256 5.83 -20.10 4.44
N GLY A 257 5.29 -18.93 4.74
CA GLY A 257 5.51 -17.74 3.92
C GLY A 257 4.75 -17.79 2.60
N PHE A 258 5.43 -17.50 1.53
CA PHE A 258 4.88 -17.39 0.18
C PHE A 258 5.33 -18.56 -0.68
N ALA A 259 4.37 -19.28 -1.27
CA ALA A 259 4.63 -20.29 -2.29
C ALA A 259 3.81 -19.96 -3.53
N LEU A 260 4.48 -19.73 -4.66
CA LEU A 260 3.79 -19.47 -5.92
C LEU A 260 2.98 -20.70 -6.34
N ARG A 261 1.64 -20.60 -6.30
CA ARG A 261 0.73 -21.65 -6.75
C ARG A 261 0.64 -21.70 -8.27
N GLY A 262 0.66 -20.54 -8.93
CA GLY A 262 0.63 -20.46 -10.37
C GLY A 262 0.31 -19.06 -10.88
N LYS A 263 0.16 -18.97 -12.21
CA LYS A 263 0.01 -17.70 -12.94
C LYS A 263 -1.12 -17.81 -13.97
N VAL A 264 -1.93 -16.75 -14.09
CA VAL A 264 -2.88 -16.57 -15.20
C VAL A 264 -2.34 -15.47 -16.10
N ALA A 265 -1.86 -15.84 -17.29
CA ALA A 265 -1.27 -14.88 -18.20
C ALA A 265 -2.35 -14.00 -18.87
N HIS A 266 -2.11 -12.69 -18.88
CA HIS A 266 -2.81 -11.71 -19.69
C HIS A 266 -1.77 -11.00 -20.55
N PRO A 267 -1.39 -11.60 -21.69
CA PRO A 267 -0.40 -11.00 -22.56
C PRO A 267 -0.92 -9.66 -23.09
N ASN A 268 -0.07 -8.67 -23.05
CA ASN A 268 -0.29 -7.36 -23.67
C ASN A 268 0.61 -7.22 -24.90
N SER A 269 0.46 -6.15 -25.65
CA SER A 269 1.28 -5.88 -26.85
C SER A 269 2.78 -5.82 -26.56
N ALA A 270 3.19 -5.53 -25.32
CA ALA A 270 4.59 -5.49 -24.92
C ALA A 270 5.19 -6.89 -24.64
N THR A 271 4.35 -7.91 -24.35
CA THR A 271 4.80 -9.31 -24.16
C THR A 271 4.78 -10.12 -25.44
N SER A 272 4.12 -9.65 -26.49
CA SER A 272 3.92 -10.38 -27.77
C SER A 272 5.02 -10.12 -28.81
N GLY A 273 6.28 -10.00 -28.42
CA GLY A 273 7.43 -10.10 -29.34
C GLY A 273 7.50 -9.17 -30.57
N ASP A 274 6.44 -8.46 -30.89
CA ASP A 274 6.29 -7.60 -32.07
C ASP A 274 6.67 -6.12 -31.82
N ALA A 275 7.44 -5.86 -30.76
CA ALA A 275 7.91 -4.52 -30.46
C ALA A 275 9.07 -4.11 -31.40
N GLN A 276 8.79 -3.94 -32.68
CA GLN A 276 9.50 -2.95 -33.47
C GLN A 276 9.07 -1.55 -33.02
N ASN A 277 9.45 -1.19 -31.79
CA ASN A 277 9.25 0.16 -31.33
C ASN A 277 10.48 1.00 -31.64
N THR A 278 10.30 1.93 -32.58
CA THR A 278 11.32 2.78 -33.20
C THR A 278 11.86 3.88 -32.28
N PHE A 279 11.53 3.87 -30.99
CA PHE A 279 12.08 4.78 -29.99
C PHE A 279 12.97 4.00 -29.00
N GLY A 280 14.24 4.04 -29.30
CA GLY A 280 15.41 3.54 -28.60
C GLY A 280 15.24 2.98 -27.19
N TYR A 281 15.75 1.77 -26.98
CA TYR A 281 16.31 1.11 -25.80
C TYR A 281 15.52 1.08 -24.46
N TYR A 282 14.36 1.72 -24.32
CA TYR A 282 13.69 1.90 -23.01
C TYR A 282 12.23 1.45 -22.97
N ASP A 283 11.68 0.82 -24.02
CA ASP A 283 10.23 0.61 -24.09
C ASP A 283 9.80 -0.85 -24.13
N MET A 284 10.33 -1.65 -23.20
CA MET A 284 9.87 -3.03 -22.98
C MET A 284 8.82 -3.12 -21.84
N GLY A 285 8.15 -2.04 -21.48
CA GLY A 285 7.15 -2.03 -20.39
C GLY A 285 7.75 -2.11 -18.99
N CYS A 286 9.09 -2.10 -18.86
CA CYS A 286 9.81 -2.19 -17.58
C CYS A 286 10.26 -0.84 -17.03
N SER A 287 10.01 0.27 -17.69
CA SER A 287 10.41 1.62 -17.23
C SER A 287 9.42 2.28 -16.25
N ASN A 288 8.65 1.48 -15.54
CA ASN A 288 7.64 2.01 -14.61
C ASN A 288 8.25 2.62 -13.36
N TRP A 289 7.77 3.81 -13.02
CA TRP A 289 8.04 4.43 -11.74
C TRP A 289 7.05 3.92 -10.68
N TRP A 290 7.49 3.78 -9.45
CA TRP A 290 6.68 3.22 -8.36
C TRP A 290 5.33 3.95 -8.12
N THR A 291 5.25 5.25 -8.39
CA THR A 291 4.00 6.02 -8.28
C THR A 291 3.01 5.74 -9.39
N ASN A 292 3.45 5.13 -10.48
CA ASN A 292 2.67 4.78 -11.65
C ASN A 292 2.59 3.25 -11.82
N ALA A 293 2.64 2.53 -10.70
CA ALA A 293 2.54 1.08 -10.68
C ALA A 293 1.20 0.63 -11.28
N THR A 294 1.28 -0.13 -12.35
CA THR A 294 0.12 -0.66 -13.06
C THR A 294 0.35 -2.11 -13.51
N SER A 295 -0.72 -2.78 -13.85
CA SER A 295 -0.70 -4.11 -14.46
C SER A 295 -1.90 -4.27 -15.40
N GLU A 296 -1.83 -5.22 -16.34
CA GLU A 296 -2.93 -5.53 -17.25
C GLU A 296 -4.19 -5.93 -16.47
N VAL A 297 -4.04 -6.84 -15.54
CA VAL A 297 -5.13 -7.23 -14.64
C VAL A 297 -5.35 -6.14 -13.59
N LYS A 298 -6.61 -5.74 -13.39
CA LYS A 298 -7.03 -4.71 -12.43
C LYS A 298 -7.62 -5.27 -11.15
N ARG A 299 -8.24 -6.46 -11.23
CA ARG A 299 -8.95 -7.11 -10.12
C ARG A 299 -8.83 -8.62 -10.21
N SER A 300 -8.99 -9.27 -9.08
CA SER A 300 -9.25 -10.70 -9.03
C SER A 300 -10.39 -11.02 -8.07
N ILE A 301 -11.10 -12.12 -8.33
CA ILE A 301 -12.12 -12.67 -7.46
C ILE A 301 -11.80 -14.14 -7.28
N ILE A 302 -11.74 -14.61 -6.03
CA ILE A 302 -11.63 -16.04 -5.72
C ILE A 302 -13.02 -16.50 -5.24
N MET A 303 -13.57 -17.48 -5.92
CA MET A 303 -14.89 -18.03 -5.60
C MET A 303 -14.85 -19.55 -5.83
N ASP A 304 -15.23 -20.29 -4.81
CA ASP A 304 -15.12 -21.76 -4.79
C ASP A 304 -13.69 -22.22 -5.16
N ASP A 305 -13.53 -22.99 -6.22
CA ASP A 305 -12.25 -23.49 -6.72
C ASP A 305 -11.75 -22.74 -7.96
N TYR A 306 -12.27 -21.54 -8.19
CA TYR A 306 -11.91 -20.73 -9.33
C TYR A 306 -11.36 -19.37 -8.94
N VAL A 307 -10.49 -18.84 -9.78
CA VAL A 307 -10.09 -17.45 -9.76
C VAL A 307 -10.51 -16.76 -11.06
N PHE A 308 -11.06 -15.57 -10.90
CA PHE A 308 -11.41 -14.67 -11.98
C PHE A 308 -10.37 -13.56 -12.03
N SER A 309 -9.68 -13.38 -13.13
CA SER A 309 -8.78 -12.27 -13.38
C SER A 309 -9.43 -11.29 -14.35
N VAL A 310 -9.58 -10.04 -13.90
CA VAL A 310 -10.33 -9.00 -14.60
C VAL A 310 -9.38 -7.93 -15.12
N SER A 311 -9.33 -7.75 -16.42
CA SER A 311 -8.66 -6.63 -17.08
C SER A 311 -9.70 -5.67 -17.70
N GLU A 312 -9.25 -4.59 -18.32
CA GLU A 312 -10.13 -3.67 -19.03
C GLU A 312 -10.79 -4.29 -20.26
N THR A 313 -10.15 -5.28 -20.85
CA THR A 313 -10.57 -5.87 -22.14
C THR A 313 -11.14 -7.27 -22.02
N ARG A 314 -10.89 -7.98 -20.91
CA ARG A 314 -11.29 -9.39 -20.77
C ARG A 314 -11.40 -9.83 -19.32
N ILE A 315 -12.17 -10.91 -19.13
CA ILE A 315 -12.18 -11.69 -17.88
C ILE A 315 -11.74 -13.10 -18.23
N LYS A 316 -10.75 -13.63 -17.50
CA LYS A 316 -10.39 -15.05 -17.56
C LYS A 316 -10.83 -15.77 -16.30
N VAL A 317 -11.25 -17.02 -16.45
CA VAL A 317 -11.64 -17.93 -15.37
C VAL A 317 -10.70 -19.10 -15.38
N ASN A 318 -10.02 -19.35 -14.29
CA ASN A 318 -9.06 -20.45 -14.16
C ASN A 318 -9.36 -21.25 -12.90
N HIS A 319 -9.20 -22.57 -12.98
CA HIS A 319 -9.31 -23.42 -11.78
C HIS A 319 -8.04 -23.25 -10.93
N LEU A 320 -8.18 -23.17 -9.61
CA LEU A 320 -7.08 -22.95 -8.67
C LEU A 320 -5.98 -24.03 -8.71
N ASN A 321 -6.30 -25.22 -9.20
CA ASN A 321 -5.33 -26.30 -9.42
C ASN A 321 -4.75 -26.37 -10.83
N ALA A 322 -5.18 -25.47 -11.74
CA ALA A 322 -4.75 -25.44 -13.15
C ALA A 322 -4.75 -24.00 -13.67
N LEU A 323 -4.02 -23.11 -12.99
CA LEU A 323 -4.03 -21.67 -13.23
C LEU A 323 -3.53 -21.26 -14.64
N SER A 324 -2.69 -22.09 -15.27
CA SER A 324 -2.19 -21.84 -16.62
C SER A 324 -3.18 -22.21 -17.74
N THR A 325 -4.31 -22.84 -17.40
CA THR A 325 -5.32 -23.28 -18.37
C THR A 325 -6.61 -22.51 -18.15
N ASP A 326 -7.01 -21.74 -19.17
CA ASP A 326 -8.25 -20.97 -19.10
C ASP A 326 -9.45 -21.93 -19.22
N VAL A 327 -10.34 -21.93 -18.22
CA VAL A 327 -11.64 -22.61 -18.29
C VAL A 327 -12.59 -21.82 -19.19
N LYS A 328 -12.52 -20.49 -19.10
CA LYS A 328 -13.30 -19.56 -19.91
C LYS A 328 -12.58 -18.23 -20.04
N GLU A 329 -12.70 -17.63 -21.21
CA GLU A 329 -12.37 -16.22 -21.45
C GLU A 329 -13.61 -15.50 -21.98
N LEU A 330 -13.87 -14.30 -21.46
CA LEU A 330 -14.91 -13.40 -21.90
C LEU A 330 -14.27 -12.09 -22.35
N SER A 331 -14.46 -11.71 -23.60
CA SER A 331 -14.09 -10.38 -24.11
C SER A 331 -15.06 -9.32 -23.56
N LEU A 332 -14.54 -8.19 -23.12
CA LEU A 332 -15.31 -7.01 -22.69
C LEU A 332 -15.30 -5.89 -23.76
N THR A 333 -14.49 -6.05 -24.82
CA THR A 333 -14.50 -5.13 -25.97
C THR A 333 -15.57 -5.57 -26.96
N GLN A 334 -16.41 -4.62 -27.38
CA GLN A 334 -17.37 -4.79 -28.49
C GLN A 334 -16.64 -4.69 -29.82
#